data_b6355d19dfd2b8f25646d57b61951587
#
_entry.id   b6355d19dfd2b8f25646d57b61951587
#
_cell.length_a   1.000
_cell.length_b   1.000
_cell.length_c   1.000
_cell.angle_alpha   90.00
_cell.angle_beta   90.00
_cell.angle_gamma   90.00
#
_symmetry.space_group_name_H-M   'P 1'
#
loop_
_entity.id
_entity.type
_entity.pdbx_description
1 polymer ?
#
loop_
_entity_poly.entity_id
_entity_poly.type
_entity_poly.pdbx_seq_one_letter_code
_entity_poly.pdbx_strand_id
1 'polypeptide(L)'
;MSANHSKTKKKSSIGFVEGVRRSRPLYLLMLPSIIIFALFTYYPMYGIVIAFKNFTPADGIMGSSWAGLKYFKQYFNSYQFGLTIKNTIIISLYTIAVTFPLPVIMGLLVNQMKAQKFKKFFQVSTYLPHFISTVVMAGMMILFLSPSTGIIAKLVGLLGFKLPNLMGSAKAFPHIYVWSEAWQHVGWDSILYIATLSSVDPTLYEAATMDGANKWHKMIHIDVPALLPTATIMFIMRMGSVMSVGFEKVYLLQNTLNSTSSEIISTYVYKMGLVSSQYSLSAAIGLFNNIINLILLLAVNFISSKMSDTSLI
;
A
#
# COMPACT_ATOMS: atom_id res chain seq x y z
N MET A 1 25.85 60.80 -6.88
CA MET A 1 24.53 60.21 -7.20
C MET A 1 24.64 59.48 -8.50
N SER A 2 24.75 58.21 -8.51
CA SER A 2 24.76 57.38 -9.71
C SER A 2 23.87 56.16 -9.39
N ALA A 3 22.72 56.13 -10.02
CA ALA A 3 21.70 55.05 -9.87
C ALA A 3 22.11 53.86 -10.71
N ASN A 4 22.42 52.76 -10.06
CA ASN A 4 22.79 51.49 -10.69
C ASN A 4 21.50 50.71 -11.00
N HIS A 5 21.05 50.81 -12.26
CA HIS A 5 19.92 50.02 -12.78
C HIS A 5 20.36 48.58 -12.93
N SER A 6 19.97 47.72 -12.01
CA SER A 6 20.01 46.27 -12.11
C SER A 6 19.10 45.82 -13.27
N LYS A 7 19.68 45.48 -14.44
CA LYS A 7 19.00 44.86 -15.54
C LYS A 7 18.62 43.44 -15.16
N THR A 8 17.37 43.20 -14.82
CA THR A 8 16.77 41.86 -14.71
C THR A 8 16.90 41.17 -16.06
N LYS A 9 17.80 40.18 -16.18
CA LYS A 9 17.93 39.30 -17.33
C LYS A 9 16.61 38.57 -17.57
N LYS A 10 15.85 38.97 -18.60
CA LYS A 10 14.72 38.23 -19.17
C LYS A 10 15.20 36.80 -19.44
N LYS A 11 14.69 35.80 -18.71
CA LYS A 11 14.87 34.37 -19.05
C LYS A 11 14.26 34.17 -20.43
N SER A 12 15.11 34.03 -21.48
CA SER A 12 14.67 33.65 -22.80
C SER A 12 14.05 32.25 -22.70
N SER A 13 12.80 32.09 -23.06
CA SER A 13 12.15 30.80 -23.22
C SER A 13 12.90 30.03 -24.29
N ILE A 14 13.71 29.07 -23.89
CA ILE A 14 14.38 28.14 -24.81
C ILE A 14 13.25 27.41 -25.56
N GLY A 15 13.26 27.48 -26.89
CA GLY A 15 12.25 26.79 -27.71
C GLY A 15 12.26 25.29 -27.38
N PHE A 16 11.09 24.66 -27.43
CA PHE A 16 10.92 23.24 -27.08
C PHE A 16 11.96 22.33 -27.75
N VAL A 17 12.22 22.55 -29.05
CA VAL A 17 13.19 21.77 -29.85
C VAL A 17 14.63 21.97 -29.36
N GLU A 18 14.99 23.19 -28.99
CA GLU A 18 16.33 23.52 -28.49
C GLU A 18 16.55 22.98 -27.09
N GLY A 19 15.50 22.98 -26.25
CA GLY A 19 15.48 22.33 -24.94
C GLY A 19 15.69 20.81 -25.03
N VAL A 20 15.00 20.15 -25.96
CA VAL A 20 15.16 18.71 -26.23
C VAL A 20 16.58 18.41 -26.75
N ARG A 21 17.11 19.24 -27.66
CA ARG A 21 18.48 19.05 -28.20
C ARG A 21 19.55 19.20 -27.12
N ARG A 22 19.39 20.12 -26.19
CA ARG A 22 20.31 20.35 -25.06
C ARG A 22 20.25 19.22 -24.05
N SER A 23 19.08 18.61 -23.88
CA SER A 23 18.83 17.52 -22.88
C SER A 23 18.98 16.12 -23.47
N ARG A 24 19.50 15.96 -24.71
CA ARG A 24 19.71 14.65 -25.36
C ARG A 24 20.38 13.59 -24.46
N PRO A 25 21.48 13.91 -23.74
CA PRO A 25 22.12 12.91 -22.86
C PRO A 25 21.18 12.40 -21.77
N LEU A 26 20.30 13.27 -21.24
CA LEU A 26 19.31 12.89 -20.22
C LEU A 26 18.25 11.94 -20.79
N TYR A 27 17.74 12.21 -22.00
CA TYR A 27 16.79 11.32 -22.68
C TYR A 27 17.41 9.95 -22.99
N LEU A 28 18.68 9.91 -23.41
CA LEU A 28 19.41 8.66 -23.64
C LEU A 28 19.55 7.84 -22.36
N LEU A 29 19.81 8.48 -21.20
CA LEU A 29 19.86 7.81 -19.89
C LEU A 29 18.49 7.31 -19.44
N MET A 30 17.41 7.99 -19.80
CA MET A 30 16.03 7.56 -19.47
C MET A 30 15.49 6.48 -20.42
N LEU A 31 16.08 6.33 -21.61
CA LEU A 31 15.57 5.46 -22.67
C LEU A 31 15.42 3.98 -22.22
N PRO A 32 16.39 3.35 -21.51
CA PRO A 32 16.20 1.98 -21.00
C PRO A 32 14.98 1.85 -20.11
N SER A 33 14.78 2.80 -19.19
CA SER A 33 13.62 2.80 -18.27
C SER A 33 12.30 2.98 -19.04
N ILE A 34 12.26 3.88 -20.01
CA ILE A 34 11.07 4.11 -20.86
C ILE A 34 10.73 2.84 -21.66
N ILE A 35 11.74 2.17 -22.24
CA ILE A 35 11.53 0.91 -22.98
C ILE A 35 10.95 -0.17 -22.04
N ILE A 36 11.51 -0.33 -20.83
CA ILE A 36 11.01 -1.30 -19.84
C ILE A 36 9.54 -0.98 -19.49
N PHE A 37 9.22 0.29 -19.22
CA PHE A 37 7.83 0.68 -18.95
C PHE A 37 6.91 0.42 -20.15
N ALA A 38 7.34 0.75 -21.35
CA ALA A 38 6.54 0.51 -22.56
C ALA A 38 6.26 -0.98 -22.77
N LEU A 39 7.27 -1.84 -22.63
CA LEU A 39 7.15 -3.27 -22.88
C LEU A 39 6.45 -4.03 -21.76
N PHE A 40 6.68 -3.70 -20.50
CA PHE A 40 6.19 -4.50 -19.37
C PHE A 40 5.00 -3.89 -18.64
N THR A 41 4.71 -2.59 -18.86
CA THR A 41 3.54 -1.93 -18.27
C THR A 41 2.49 -1.60 -19.31
N TYR A 42 2.84 -0.84 -20.35
CA TYR A 42 1.86 -0.38 -21.35
C TYR A 42 1.43 -1.48 -22.33
N TYR A 43 2.39 -2.25 -22.87
CA TYR A 43 2.04 -3.30 -23.82
C TYR A 43 1.08 -4.36 -23.25
N PRO A 44 1.24 -4.87 -22.01
CA PRO A 44 0.29 -5.81 -21.42
C PRO A 44 -1.11 -5.21 -21.16
N MET A 45 -1.26 -3.89 -21.07
CA MET A 45 -2.57 -3.25 -20.94
C MET A 45 -3.51 -3.57 -22.12
N TYR A 46 -2.95 -3.86 -23.29
CA TYR A 46 -3.74 -4.35 -24.42
C TYR A 46 -4.50 -5.64 -24.05
N GLY A 47 -3.98 -6.45 -23.15
CA GLY A 47 -4.64 -7.64 -22.61
C GLY A 47 -5.98 -7.38 -21.90
N ILE A 48 -6.29 -6.12 -21.56
CA ILE A 48 -7.60 -5.75 -21.00
C ILE A 48 -8.76 -6.16 -21.93
N VAL A 49 -8.52 -6.19 -23.25
CA VAL A 49 -9.50 -6.59 -24.27
C VAL A 49 -10.00 -8.03 -24.03
N ILE A 50 -9.18 -8.89 -23.41
CA ILE A 50 -9.57 -10.28 -23.05
C ILE A 50 -10.83 -10.30 -22.16
N ALA A 51 -11.04 -9.29 -21.32
CA ALA A 51 -12.24 -9.18 -20.47
C ALA A 51 -13.56 -9.14 -21.28
N PHE A 52 -13.50 -8.75 -22.55
CA PHE A 52 -14.65 -8.60 -23.45
C PHE A 52 -14.71 -9.66 -24.53
N LYS A 53 -13.84 -10.65 -24.50
CA LYS A 53 -13.74 -11.72 -25.50
C LYS A 53 -13.92 -13.10 -24.86
N ASN A 54 -14.38 -14.09 -25.63
CA ASN A 54 -14.27 -15.49 -25.24
C ASN A 54 -12.84 -15.96 -25.56
N PHE A 55 -11.88 -15.52 -24.76
CA PHE A 55 -10.47 -15.74 -25.03
C PHE A 55 -10.08 -17.19 -24.85
N THR A 56 -9.43 -17.75 -25.86
CA THR A 56 -8.70 -19.01 -25.80
C THR A 56 -7.24 -18.78 -26.19
N PRO A 57 -6.27 -19.43 -25.51
CA PRO A 57 -4.86 -19.30 -25.90
C PRO A 57 -4.57 -19.73 -27.36
N ALA A 58 -5.34 -20.67 -27.90
CA ALA A 58 -5.19 -21.18 -29.27
C ALA A 58 -5.52 -20.12 -30.33
N ASP A 59 -6.58 -19.32 -30.10
CA ASP A 59 -7.04 -18.30 -31.04
C ASP A 59 -6.33 -16.95 -30.84
N GLY A 60 -5.71 -16.80 -29.66
CA GLY A 60 -5.10 -15.54 -29.26
C GLY A 60 -6.11 -14.41 -29.06
N ILE A 61 -5.62 -13.19 -28.76
CA ILE A 61 -6.50 -12.04 -28.48
C ILE A 61 -7.28 -11.64 -29.75
N MET A 62 -6.66 -11.68 -30.91
CA MET A 62 -7.30 -11.25 -32.18
C MET A 62 -8.32 -12.23 -32.68
N GLY A 63 -8.03 -13.54 -32.65
CA GLY A 63 -8.90 -14.59 -33.15
C GLY A 63 -10.10 -14.94 -32.26
N SER A 64 -10.02 -14.58 -30.97
CA SER A 64 -11.10 -14.87 -30.02
C SER A 64 -12.35 -14.05 -30.33
N SER A 65 -13.55 -14.69 -30.23
CA SER A 65 -14.85 -14.06 -30.49
C SER A 65 -15.21 -13.01 -29.40
N TRP A 66 -15.94 -11.97 -29.79
CA TRP A 66 -16.40 -10.93 -28.90
C TRP A 66 -17.51 -11.43 -27.96
N ALA A 67 -17.37 -11.21 -26.66
CA ALA A 67 -18.32 -11.64 -25.62
C ALA A 67 -19.05 -10.46 -24.93
N GLY A 68 -18.64 -9.23 -25.20
CA GLY A 68 -19.19 -8.03 -24.54
C GLY A 68 -19.06 -8.11 -23.02
N LEU A 69 -20.13 -7.84 -22.29
CA LEU A 69 -20.14 -7.83 -20.82
C LEU A 69 -20.49 -9.19 -20.17
N LYS A 70 -20.41 -10.29 -20.92
CA LYS A 70 -20.78 -11.65 -20.44
C LYS A 70 -20.09 -11.98 -19.11
N TYR A 71 -18.78 -11.83 -19.04
CA TYR A 71 -17.98 -12.23 -17.87
C TYR A 71 -18.18 -11.32 -16.66
N PHE A 72 -18.46 -10.04 -16.88
CA PHE A 72 -18.88 -9.13 -15.81
C PHE A 72 -20.21 -9.56 -15.19
N LYS A 73 -21.23 -9.86 -16.03
CA LYS A 73 -22.52 -10.37 -15.57
C LYS A 73 -22.39 -11.70 -14.84
N GLN A 74 -21.53 -12.60 -15.35
CA GLN A 74 -21.23 -13.88 -14.71
C GLN A 74 -20.67 -13.67 -13.30
N TYR A 75 -19.71 -12.77 -13.13
CA TYR A 75 -19.13 -12.48 -11.82
C TYR A 75 -20.16 -11.84 -10.88
N PHE A 76 -20.88 -10.81 -11.31
CA PHE A 76 -21.85 -10.10 -10.49
C PHE A 76 -23.01 -10.99 -10.00
N ASN A 77 -23.39 -11.99 -10.77
CA ASN A 77 -24.42 -12.95 -10.41
C ASN A 77 -23.87 -14.15 -9.63
N SER A 78 -22.56 -14.23 -9.39
CA SER A 78 -21.96 -15.34 -8.66
C SER A 78 -22.00 -15.09 -7.15
N TYR A 79 -22.09 -16.16 -6.36
CA TYR A 79 -21.90 -16.12 -4.91
C TYR A 79 -20.56 -15.48 -4.51
N GLN A 80 -19.53 -15.70 -5.32
CA GLN A 80 -18.18 -15.21 -5.07
C GLN A 80 -18.08 -13.69 -5.14
N PHE A 81 -18.96 -13.01 -5.87
CA PHE A 81 -18.97 -11.54 -5.92
C PHE A 81 -19.15 -10.93 -4.54
N GLY A 82 -20.23 -11.29 -3.85
CA GLY A 82 -20.50 -10.77 -2.50
C GLY A 82 -19.42 -11.14 -1.48
N LEU A 83 -18.94 -12.39 -1.55
CA LEU A 83 -17.92 -12.91 -0.64
C LEU A 83 -16.59 -12.16 -0.81
N THR A 84 -16.07 -12.09 -2.05
CA THR A 84 -14.76 -11.51 -2.32
C THR A 84 -14.73 -9.99 -2.10
N ILE A 85 -15.79 -9.27 -2.48
CA ILE A 85 -15.94 -7.84 -2.20
C ILE A 85 -15.94 -7.57 -0.71
N LYS A 86 -16.80 -8.27 0.05
CA LYS A 86 -16.91 -8.11 1.51
C LYS A 86 -15.56 -8.36 2.19
N ASN A 87 -14.91 -9.46 1.89
CA ASN A 87 -13.63 -9.82 2.50
C ASN A 87 -12.53 -8.81 2.13
N THR A 88 -12.45 -8.41 0.86
CA THR A 88 -11.49 -7.41 0.40
C THR A 88 -11.69 -6.09 1.16
N ILE A 89 -12.91 -5.58 1.24
CA ILE A 89 -13.20 -4.33 1.95
C ILE A 89 -12.88 -4.45 3.44
N ILE A 90 -13.33 -5.52 4.11
CA ILE A 90 -13.09 -5.70 5.56
C ILE A 90 -11.60 -5.75 5.86
N ILE A 91 -10.85 -6.60 5.14
CA ILE A 91 -9.41 -6.74 5.37
C ILE A 91 -8.68 -5.44 5.04
N SER A 92 -9.01 -4.77 3.93
CA SER A 92 -8.39 -3.51 3.53
C SER A 92 -8.63 -2.39 4.52
N LEU A 93 -9.88 -2.16 4.92
CA LEU A 93 -10.20 -1.10 5.88
C LEU A 93 -9.57 -1.37 7.24
N TYR A 94 -9.60 -2.62 7.68
CA TYR A 94 -8.94 -3.01 8.94
C TYR A 94 -7.41 -2.83 8.84
N THR A 95 -6.81 -3.22 7.73
CA THR A 95 -5.38 -2.98 7.48
C THR A 95 -5.06 -1.50 7.53
N ILE A 96 -5.79 -0.64 6.83
CA ILE A 96 -5.58 0.81 6.83
C ILE A 96 -5.77 1.38 8.24
N ALA A 97 -6.85 0.99 8.94
CA ALA A 97 -7.13 1.48 10.30
C ALA A 97 -6.01 1.17 11.29
N VAL A 98 -5.27 0.08 11.09
CA VAL A 98 -4.13 -0.31 11.95
C VAL A 98 -2.81 0.21 11.40
N THR A 99 -2.51 -0.06 10.13
CA THR A 99 -1.18 0.21 9.57
C THR A 99 -0.97 1.65 9.13
N PHE A 100 -2.01 2.49 9.09
CA PHE A 100 -1.84 3.91 8.81
C PHE A 100 -1.50 4.73 10.07
N PRO A 101 -2.23 4.63 11.20
CA PRO A 101 -1.89 5.42 12.38
C PRO A 101 -0.66 4.93 13.13
N LEU A 102 -0.35 3.64 13.11
CA LEU A 102 0.79 3.10 13.88
C LEU A 102 2.15 3.67 13.47
N PRO A 103 2.51 3.83 12.18
CA PRO A 103 3.75 4.49 11.77
C PRO A 103 3.83 5.95 12.17
N VAL A 104 2.70 6.68 12.14
CA VAL A 104 2.63 8.07 12.60
C VAL A 104 2.92 8.15 14.09
N ILE A 105 2.22 7.32 14.89
CA ILE A 105 2.45 7.24 16.34
C ILE A 105 3.90 6.85 16.64
N MET A 106 4.44 5.89 15.91
CA MET A 106 5.84 5.46 16.06
C MET A 106 6.82 6.58 15.74
N GLY A 107 6.58 7.35 14.66
CA GLY A 107 7.37 8.52 14.30
C GLY A 107 7.39 9.57 15.41
N LEU A 108 6.21 9.89 15.94
CA LEU A 108 6.06 10.82 17.07
C LEU A 108 6.82 10.34 18.33
N LEU A 109 6.67 9.05 18.69
CA LEU A 109 7.37 8.49 19.85
C LEU A 109 8.89 8.49 19.68
N VAL A 110 9.39 8.12 18.51
CA VAL A 110 10.82 8.11 18.20
C VAL A 110 11.39 9.54 18.21
N ASN A 111 10.62 10.54 17.77
CA ASN A 111 11.03 11.95 17.82
C ASN A 111 11.25 12.44 19.26
N GLN A 112 10.46 11.95 20.22
CA GLN A 112 10.58 12.32 21.65
C GLN A 112 11.73 11.61 22.40
N MET A 113 12.40 10.62 21.77
CA MET A 113 13.48 9.86 22.41
C MET A 113 14.76 10.68 22.49
N LYS A 114 15.25 10.94 23.74
CA LYS A 114 16.47 11.70 24.01
C LYS A 114 17.75 10.86 23.88
N ALA A 115 17.70 9.59 24.31
CA ALA A 115 18.86 8.70 24.32
C ALA A 115 19.15 8.18 22.90
N GLN A 116 20.14 8.77 22.22
CA GLN A 116 20.47 8.46 20.82
C GLN A 116 20.82 6.98 20.57
N LYS A 117 21.51 6.33 21.50
CA LYS A 117 21.84 4.90 21.39
C LYS A 117 20.57 4.03 21.44
N PHE A 118 19.63 4.34 22.35
CA PHE A 118 18.36 3.65 22.45
C PHE A 118 17.47 3.92 21.25
N LYS A 119 17.39 5.17 20.79
CA LYS A 119 16.68 5.55 19.57
C LYS A 119 17.14 4.72 18.37
N LYS A 120 18.46 4.66 18.14
CA LYS A 120 19.04 3.88 17.03
C LYS A 120 18.75 2.37 17.17
N PHE A 121 18.92 1.81 18.36
CA PHE A 121 18.60 0.40 18.63
C PHE A 121 17.14 0.09 18.34
N PHE A 122 16.22 0.92 18.85
CA PHE A 122 14.78 0.78 18.64
C PHE A 122 14.42 0.84 17.13
N GLN A 123 14.95 1.83 16.41
CA GLN A 123 14.73 1.98 14.98
C GLN A 123 15.22 0.75 14.20
N VAL A 124 16.46 0.29 14.43
CA VAL A 124 17.01 -0.89 13.75
C VAL A 124 16.15 -2.13 14.05
N SER A 125 15.80 -2.36 15.31
CA SER A 125 15.00 -3.52 15.72
C SER A 125 13.61 -3.55 15.08
N THR A 126 12.98 -2.38 14.89
CA THR A 126 11.65 -2.27 14.30
C THR A 126 11.67 -2.24 12.77
N TYR A 127 12.81 -1.91 12.14
CA TYR A 127 12.97 -1.93 10.68
C TYR A 127 13.30 -3.34 10.15
N LEU A 128 13.99 -4.17 10.94
CA LEU A 128 14.42 -5.51 10.54
C LEU A 128 13.31 -6.41 10.01
N PRO A 129 12.09 -6.47 10.59
CA PRO A 129 11.03 -7.33 10.09
C PRO A 129 10.63 -7.05 8.63
N HIS A 130 10.78 -5.81 8.17
CA HIS A 130 10.47 -5.41 6.78
C HIS A 130 11.27 -6.21 5.73
N PHE A 131 12.49 -6.65 6.07
CA PHE A 131 13.36 -7.40 5.15
C PHE A 131 13.05 -8.90 5.10
N ILE A 132 12.11 -9.37 5.92
CA ILE A 132 11.63 -10.76 5.87
C ILE A 132 10.73 -10.89 4.64
N SER A 133 11.00 -11.87 3.76
CA SER A 133 10.13 -12.11 2.62
C SER A 133 8.73 -12.56 3.05
N THR A 134 7.71 -12.25 2.24
CA THR A 134 6.32 -12.63 2.51
C THR A 134 6.16 -14.15 2.70
N VAL A 135 6.90 -14.95 1.92
CA VAL A 135 6.88 -16.43 2.03
C VAL A 135 7.40 -16.89 3.38
N VAL A 136 8.55 -16.36 3.81
CA VAL A 136 9.13 -16.69 5.12
C VAL A 136 8.21 -16.23 6.24
N MET A 137 7.65 -15.02 6.13
CA MET A 137 6.70 -14.49 7.10
C MET A 137 5.47 -15.39 7.24
N ALA A 138 4.86 -15.80 6.13
CA ALA A 138 3.72 -16.71 6.14
C ALA A 138 4.08 -18.06 6.77
N GLY A 139 5.24 -18.63 6.42
CA GLY A 139 5.75 -19.85 7.02
C GLY A 139 5.96 -19.73 8.53
N MET A 140 6.51 -18.62 9.01
CA MET A 140 6.66 -18.34 10.45
C MET A 140 5.30 -18.27 11.14
N MET A 141 4.30 -17.60 10.56
CA MET A 141 2.96 -17.51 11.12
C MET A 141 2.30 -18.91 11.24
N ILE A 142 2.39 -19.72 10.19
CA ILE A 142 1.86 -21.09 10.18
C ILE A 142 2.53 -21.94 11.28
N LEU A 143 3.85 -21.85 11.40
CA LEU A 143 4.63 -22.60 12.39
C LEU A 143 4.34 -22.12 13.83
N PHE A 144 4.39 -20.83 14.07
CA PHE A 144 4.23 -20.27 15.43
C PHE A 144 2.81 -20.40 15.98
N LEU A 145 1.80 -20.31 15.10
CA LEU A 145 0.38 -20.44 15.46
C LEU A 145 -0.13 -21.88 15.39
N SER A 146 0.74 -22.87 15.09
CA SER A 146 0.36 -24.28 15.11
C SER A 146 -0.10 -24.70 16.51
N PRO A 147 -1.33 -25.29 16.67
CA PRO A 147 -1.85 -25.66 17.99
C PRO A 147 -1.04 -26.75 18.70
N SER A 148 -0.36 -27.61 17.96
CA SER A 148 0.37 -28.77 18.49
C SER A 148 1.84 -28.50 18.72
N THR A 149 2.52 -27.81 17.79
CA THR A 149 3.98 -27.66 17.77
C THR A 149 4.44 -26.22 17.93
N GLY A 150 3.53 -25.25 17.79
CA GLY A 150 3.85 -23.83 17.74
C GLY A 150 4.40 -23.29 19.05
N ILE A 151 5.29 -22.31 18.94
CA ILE A 151 5.89 -21.63 20.10
C ILE A 151 4.83 -20.92 20.94
N ILE A 152 3.81 -20.33 20.26
CA ILE A 152 2.71 -19.64 20.93
C ILE A 152 1.82 -20.65 21.68
N ALA A 153 1.58 -21.83 21.11
CA ALA A 153 0.84 -22.89 21.79
C ALA A 153 1.56 -23.36 23.07
N LYS A 154 2.89 -23.47 23.03
CA LYS A 154 3.69 -23.82 24.22
C LYS A 154 3.59 -22.74 25.29
N LEU A 155 3.73 -21.46 24.93
CA LEU A 155 3.61 -20.34 25.89
C LEU A 155 2.22 -20.25 26.52
N VAL A 156 1.17 -20.39 25.70
CA VAL A 156 -0.22 -20.41 26.20
C VAL A 156 -0.49 -21.63 27.08
N GLY A 157 0.12 -22.78 26.75
CA GLY A 157 0.07 -24.01 27.54
C GLY A 157 0.68 -23.87 28.94
N LEU A 158 1.76 -23.09 29.09
CA LEU A 158 2.35 -22.78 30.41
C LEU A 158 1.40 -21.98 31.30
N LEU A 159 0.44 -21.26 30.72
CA LEU A 159 -0.62 -20.53 31.43
C LEU A 159 -1.86 -21.39 31.65
N GLY A 160 -1.84 -22.68 31.35
CA GLY A 160 -2.95 -23.61 31.52
C GLY A 160 -4.03 -23.55 30.44
N PHE A 161 -3.81 -22.81 29.36
CA PHE A 161 -4.76 -22.68 28.24
C PHE A 161 -4.33 -23.52 27.01
N LYS A 162 -5.31 -23.90 26.20
CA LYS A 162 -5.07 -24.54 24.92
C LYS A 162 -5.24 -23.52 23.79
N LEU A 163 -4.24 -23.40 22.91
CA LEU A 163 -4.34 -22.55 21.72
C LEU A 163 -5.33 -23.19 20.73
N PRO A 164 -6.41 -22.52 20.33
CA PRO A 164 -7.30 -23.02 19.29
C PRO A 164 -6.59 -23.01 17.92
N ASN A 165 -7.18 -23.71 16.94
CA ASN A 165 -6.66 -23.66 15.56
C ASN A 165 -6.94 -22.28 14.93
N LEU A 166 -6.07 -21.32 15.19
CA LEU A 166 -6.20 -19.95 14.69
C LEU A 166 -6.07 -19.88 13.18
N MET A 167 -5.17 -20.69 12.58
CA MET A 167 -4.97 -20.71 11.13
C MET A 167 -6.15 -21.32 10.37
N GLY A 168 -6.95 -22.20 11.01
CA GLY A 168 -8.19 -22.73 10.46
C GLY A 168 -9.42 -21.88 10.77
N SER A 169 -9.28 -20.80 11.55
CA SER A 169 -10.42 -19.98 11.96
C SER A 169 -10.67 -18.83 10.98
N ALA A 170 -11.85 -18.82 10.35
CA ALA A 170 -12.31 -17.72 9.52
C ALA A 170 -12.37 -16.38 10.29
N LYS A 171 -12.73 -16.40 11.57
CA LYS A 171 -12.77 -15.19 12.41
C LYS A 171 -11.39 -14.66 12.75
N ALA A 172 -10.41 -15.55 12.95
CA ALA A 172 -9.05 -15.16 13.31
C ALA A 172 -8.24 -14.64 12.12
N PHE A 173 -8.56 -15.08 10.91
CA PHE A 173 -7.77 -14.77 9.71
C PHE A 173 -7.51 -13.27 9.48
N PRO A 174 -8.51 -12.35 9.50
CA PRO A 174 -8.27 -10.93 9.32
C PRO A 174 -7.32 -10.35 10.38
N HIS A 175 -7.42 -10.81 11.62
CA HIS A 175 -6.53 -10.36 12.71
C HIS A 175 -5.10 -10.83 12.49
N ILE A 176 -4.90 -12.10 12.14
CA ILE A 176 -3.58 -12.67 11.87
C ILE A 176 -2.92 -11.89 10.71
N TYR A 177 -3.66 -11.67 9.62
CA TYR A 177 -3.19 -10.93 8.47
C TYR A 177 -2.78 -9.51 8.85
N VAL A 178 -3.70 -8.73 9.45
CA VAL A 178 -3.49 -7.30 9.73
C VAL A 178 -2.37 -7.06 10.75
N TRP A 179 -2.35 -7.79 11.84
CA TRP A 179 -1.33 -7.60 12.87
C TRP A 179 0.04 -8.09 12.45
N SER A 180 0.12 -9.15 11.63
CA SER A 180 1.38 -9.57 11.04
C SER A 180 1.90 -8.55 10.00
N GLU A 181 1.00 -7.90 9.25
CA GLU A 181 1.32 -6.82 8.32
C GLU A 181 1.85 -5.60 9.09
N ALA A 182 1.16 -5.20 10.15
CA ALA A 182 1.59 -4.11 11.03
C ALA A 182 2.98 -4.39 11.62
N TRP A 183 3.20 -5.57 12.21
CA TRP A 183 4.49 -5.94 12.78
C TRP A 183 5.63 -5.89 11.75
N GLN A 184 5.36 -6.32 10.54
CA GLN A 184 6.36 -6.38 9.46
C GLN A 184 6.73 -5.00 8.93
N HIS A 185 5.76 -4.06 8.82
CA HIS A 185 5.96 -2.84 8.03
C HIS A 185 5.92 -1.53 8.83
N VAL A 186 5.31 -1.50 10.03
CA VAL A 186 5.13 -0.25 10.80
C VAL A 186 6.45 0.48 11.06
N GLY A 187 7.52 -0.26 11.40
CA GLY A 187 8.84 0.35 11.61
C GLY A 187 9.35 1.04 10.36
N TRP A 188 9.34 0.36 9.24
CA TRP A 188 9.80 0.88 7.96
C TRP A 188 8.96 2.08 7.51
N ASP A 189 7.66 1.96 7.55
CA ASP A 189 6.73 3.02 7.15
C ASP A 189 6.88 4.29 8.03
N SER A 190 7.37 4.14 9.27
CA SER A 190 7.63 5.28 10.17
C SER A 190 8.81 6.16 9.74
N ILE A 191 9.71 5.66 8.88
CA ILE A 191 10.91 6.40 8.45
C ILE A 191 10.54 7.74 7.82
N LEU A 192 9.51 7.76 6.98
CA LEU A 192 9.06 8.98 6.31
C LEU A 192 8.58 10.02 7.32
N TYR A 193 7.82 9.62 8.31
CA TYR A 193 7.33 10.52 9.37
C TYR A 193 8.47 11.02 10.26
N ILE A 194 9.44 10.17 10.59
CA ILE A 194 10.65 10.56 11.33
C ILE A 194 11.48 11.57 10.53
N ALA A 195 11.62 11.37 9.22
CA ALA A 195 12.33 12.31 8.34
C ALA A 195 11.62 13.66 8.28
N THR A 196 10.29 13.68 8.14
CA THR A 196 9.49 14.92 8.17
C THR A 196 9.68 15.66 9.50
N LEU A 197 9.59 14.98 10.63
CA LEU A 197 9.80 15.59 11.95
C LEU A 197 11.24 16.12 12.15
N SER A 198 12.22 15.46 11.54
CA SER A 198 13.62 15.91 11.60
C SER A 198 13.88 17.18 10.78
N SER A 199 12.98 17.56 9.87
CA SER A 199 13.07 18.80 9.08
C SER A 199 12.36 19.99 9.72
N VAL A 200 11.65 19.80 10.84
CA VAL A 200 10.98 20.87 11.58
C VAL A 200 12.04 21.81 12.20
N ASP A 201 11.82 23.12 12.07
CA ASP A 201 12.74 24.12 12.61
C ASP A 201 12.88 23.97 14.14
N PRO A 202 14.11 23.76 14.66
CA PRO A 202 14.36 23.67 16.10
C PRO A 202 13.90 24.89 16.90
N THR A 203 13.89 26.07 16.28
CA THR A 203 13.47 27.31 16.94
C THR A 203 12.03 27.27 17.45
N LEU A 204 11.14 26.52 16.77
CA LEU A 204 9.76 26.33 17.22
C LEU A 204 9.71 25.58 18.57
N TYR A 205 10.57 24.57 18.75
CA TYR A 205 10.64 23.83 20.02
C TYR A 205 11.27 24.66 21.14
N GLU A 206 12.24 25.55 20.81
CA GLU A 206 12.86 26.45 21.74
C GLU A 206 11.86 27.51 22.22
N ALA A 207 11.15 28.17 21.31
CA ALA A 207 10.11 29.15 21.64
C ALA A 207 9.02 28.50 22.53
N ALA A 208 8.49 27.33 22.12
CA ALA A 208 7.51 26.59 22.92
C ALA A 208 8.05 26.21 24.32
N THR A 209 9.38 26.00 24.46
CA THR A 209 9.98 25.73 25.77
C THR A 209 9.96 26.96 26.64
N MET A 210 10.27 28.14 26.08
CA MET A 210 10.22 29.41 26.79
C MET A 210 8.80 29.78 27.26
N ASP A 211 7.78 29.37 26.45
CA ASP A 211 6.35 29.52 26.79
C ASP A 211 5.87 28.48 27.81
N GLY A 212 6.75 27.60 28.32
CA GLY A 212 6.41 26.60 29.33
C GLY A 212 5.69 25.34 28.77
N ALA A 213 5.70 25.14 27.44
CA ALA A 213 5.07 24.01 26.82
C ALA A 213 5.74 22.67 27.20
N ASN A 214 4.95 21.71 27.69
CA ASN A 214 5.40 20.37 27.96
C ASN A 214 5.54 19.53 26.67
N LYS A 215 6.02 18.29 26.79
CA LYS A 215 6.22 17.41 25.62
C LYS A 215 4.94 17.15 24.83
N TRP A 216 3.79 17.00 25.51
CA TRP A 216 2.50 16.76 24.85
C TRP A 216 2.04 17.98 24.06
N HIS A 217 2.20 19.20 24.63
CA HIS A 217 1.88 20.43 23.91
C HIS A 217 2.72 20.57 22.65
N LYS A 218 4.03 20.31 22.71
CA LYS A 218 4.91 20.34 21.53
C LYS A 218 4.51 19.30 20.49
N MET A 219 4.21 18.07 20.92
CA MET A 219 3.79 17.01 20.03
C MET A 219 2.48 17.38 19.30
N ILE A 220 1.47 17.87 20.01
CA ILE A 220 0.15 18.17 19.40
C ILE A 220 0.20 19.44 18.54
N HIS A 221 0.96 20.49 18.95
CA HIS A 221 0.90 21.77 18.27
C HIS A 221 2.08 22.04 17.29
N ILE A 222 3.15 21.23 17.34
CA ILE A 222 4.28 21.34 16.41
C ILE A 222 4.39 20.05 15.58
N ASP A 223 4.58 18.88 16.23
CA ASP A 223 4.88 17.64 15.52
C ASP A 223 3.68 17.18 14.66
N VAL A 224 2.48 17.11 15.23
CA VAL A 224 1.29 16.64 14.51
C VAL A 224 0.94 17.53 13.33
N PRO A 225 0.86 18.87 13.44
CA PRO A 225 0.66 19.76 12.30
C PRO A 225 1.72 19.63 11.21
N ALA A 226 2.99 19.46 11.58
CA ALA A 226 4.08 19.26 10.63
C ALA A 226 3.96 17.94 9.85
N LEU A 227 3.34 16.90 10.44
CA LEU A 227 3.11 15.62 9.80
C LEU A 227 1.89 15.61 8.88
N LEU A 228 0.90 16.51 9.09
CA LEU A 228 -0.37 16.47 8.36
C LEU A 228 -0.22 16.40 6.83
N PRO A 229 0.61 17.23 6.17
CA PRO A 229 0.78 17.17 4.71
C PRO A 229 1.28 15.80 4.25
N THR A 230 2.32 15.28 4.91
CA THR A 230 2.89 13.96 4.59
C THR A 230 1.88 12.83 4.86
N ALA A 231 1.19 12.88 5.99
CA ALA A 231 0.18 11.88 6.34
C ALA A 231 -1.00 11.90 5.35
N THR A 232 -1.45 13.09 4.92
CA THR A 232 -2.51 13.22 3.93
C THR A 232 -2.13 12.58 2.61
N ILE A 233 -0.95 12.86 2.07
CA ILE A 233 -0.46 12.24 0.82
C ILE A 233 -0.40 10.72 0.97
N MET A 234 0.17 10.22 2.07
CA MET A 234 0.26 8.78 2.33
C MET A 234 -1.11 8.13 2.47
N PHE A 235 -2.07 8.81 3.08
CA PHE A 235 -3.45 8.33 3.19
C PHE A 235 -4.13 8.22 1.82
N ILE A 236 -3.99 9.25 0.97
CA ILE A 236 -4.54 9.23 -0.40
C ILE A 236 -3.96 8.05 -1.20
N MET A 237 -2.63 7.85 -1.14
CA MET A 237 -1.97 6.74 -1.83
C MET A 237 -2.47 5.39 -1.34
N ARG A 238 -2.66 5.21 -0.03
CA ARG A 238 -3.21 3.96 0.53
C ARG A 238 -4.67 3.73 0.14
N MET A 239 -5.47 4.78 0.10
CA MET A 239 -6.87 4.68 -0.36
C MET A 239 -6.98 4.32 -1.84
N GLY A 240 -6.03 4.76 -2.67
CA GLY A 240 -5.96 4.37 -4.08
C GLY A 240 -5.70 2.88 -4.31
N SER A 241 -5.22 2.15 -3.31
CA SER A 241 -4.97 0.71 -3.37
C SER A 241 -5.86 -0.12 -2.42
N VAL A 242 -6.94 0.47 -1.91
CA VAL A 242 -7.79 -0.17 -0.89
C VAL A 242 -8.38 -1.52 -1.33
N MET A 243 -8.70 -1.68 -2.61
CA MET A 243 -9.19 -2.96 -3.16
C MET A 243 -8.07 -3.94 -3.55
N SER A 244 -6.80 -3.56 -3.35
CA SER A 244 -5.61 -4.36 -3.68
C SER A 244 -4.93 -4.85 -2.40
N VAL A 245 -5.63 -5.67 -1.62
CA VAL A 245 -5.03 -6.37 -0.47
C VAL A 245 -3.89 -7.25 -0.95
N GLY A 246 -2.82 -7.35 -0.18
CA GLY A 246 -1.62 -8.11 -0.52
C GLY A 246 -1.91 -9.57 -0.88
N PHE A 247 -2.01 -9.83 -2.18
CA PHE A 247 -2.34 -11.14 -2.76
C PHE A 247 -1.48 -12.26 -2.20
N GLU A 248 -0.16 -12.09 -2.25
CA GLU A 248 0.80 -13.13 -1.90
C GLU A 248 0.62 -13.64 -0.46
N LYS A 249 0.54 -12.72 0.50
CA LYS A 249 0.39 -13.06 1.91
C LYS A 249 -0.96 -13.71 2.22
N VAL A 250 -2.05 -13.19 1.63
CA VAL A 250 -3.38 -13.78 1.79
C VAL A 250 -3.40 -15.18 1.20
N TYR A 251 -2.86 -15.36 -0.01
CA TYR A 251 -2.81 -16.66 -0.69
C TYR A 251 -2.02 -17.70 0.09
N LEU A 252 -0.88 -17.33 0.66
CA LEU A 252 -0.02 -18.21 1.47
C LEU A 252 -0.65 -18.60 2.81
N LEU A 253 -1.44 -17.73 3.42
CA LEU A 253 -2.11 -17.98 4.70
C LEU A 253 -3.50 -18.62 4.53
N GLN A 254 -4.06 -18.61 3.31
CA GLN A 254 -5.37 -19.15 3.01
C GLN A 254 -5.36 -20.69 3.04
N ASN A 255 -6.44 -21.26 3.58
CA ASN A 255 -6.72 -22.69 3.54
C ASN A 255 -8.23 -22.94 3.43
N THR A 256 -8.64 -24.18 3.26
CA THR A 256 -10.06 -24.56 3.11
C THR A 256 -10.95 -24.16 4.28
N LEU A 257 -10.42 -24.16 5.50
CA LEU A 257 -11.17 -23.86 6.71
C LEU A 257 -11.40 -22.35 6.92
N ASN A 258 -10.48 -21.51 6.48
CA ASN A 258 -10.58 -20.05 6.62
C ASN A 258 -11.04 -19.34 5.34
N SER A 259 -11.30 -20.07 4.24
CA SER A 259 -11.61 -19.52 2.91
C SER A 259 -12.80 -18.57 2.88
N THR A 260 -13.78 -18.74 3.77
CA THR A 260 -14.95 -17.86 3.88
C THR A 260 -14.61 -16.42 4.26
N SER A 261 -13.47 -16.17 4.87
CA SER A 261 -12.99 -14.82 5.23
C SER A 261 -11.67 -14.43 4.58
N SER A 262 -10.94 -15.39 4.00
CA SER A 262 -9.66 -15.14 3.34
C SER A 262 -9.76 -15.03 1.82
N GLU A 263 -10.88 -15.46 1.19
CA GLU A 263 -11.05 -15.30 -0.25
C GLU A 263 -11.30 -13.83 -0.59
N ILE A 264 -10.31 -13.20 -1.21
CA ILE A 264 -10.36 -11.80 -1.65
C ILE A 264 -10.39 -11.74 -3.19
N ILE A 265 -10.67 -10.57 -3.76
CA ILE A 265 -10.75 -10.41 -5.21
C ILE A 265 -9.48 -10.91 -5.90
N SER A 266 -8.30 -10.55 -5.41
CA SER A 266 -7.02 -10.92 -6.04
C SER A 266 -6.72 -12.43 -5.96
N THR A 267 -7.07 -13.13 -4.87
CA THR A 267 -6.92 -14.58 -4.79
C THR A 267 -7.91 -15.31 -5.70
N TYR A 268 -9.11 -14.79 -5.83
CA TYR A 268 -10.11 -15.33 -6.74
C TYR A 268 -9.71 -15.11 -8.21
N VAL A 269 -9.21 -13.93 -8.57
CA VAL A 269 -8.65 -13.63 -9.91
C VAL A 269 -7.54 -14.63 -10.27
N TYR A 270 -6.61 -14.87 -9.35
CA TYR A 270 -5.53 -15.85 -9.55
C TYR A 270 -6.06 -17.27 -9.78
N LYS A 271 -7.00 -17.74 -8.94
CA LYS A 271 -7.57 -19.08 -9.05
C LYS A 271 -8.34 -19.26 -10.36
N MET A 272 -9.13 -18.27 -10.75
CA MET A 272 -9.89 -18.33 -12.01
C MET A 272 -8.97 -18.23 -13.24
N GLY A 273 -8.02 -17.29 -13.22
CA GLY A 273 -7.15 -17.04 -14.37
C GLY A 273 -6.09 -18.10 -14.57
N LEU A 274 -5.27 -18.36 -13.54
CA LEU A 274 -4.08 -19.21 -13.69
C LEU A 274 -4.33 -20.68 -13.32
N VAL A 275 -5.15 -20.94 -12.29
CA VAL A 275 -5.42 -22.33 -11.89
C VAL A 275 -6.51 -22.96 -12.74
N SER A 276 -7.60 -22.23 -13.02
CA SER A 276 -8.76 -22.75 -13.76
C SER A 276 -8.78 -22.36 -15.25
N SER A 277 -7.76 -21.65 -15.74
CA SER A 277 -7.62 -21.18 -17.14
C SER A 277 -8.80 -20.36 -17.66
N GLN A 278 -9.59 -19.72 -16.76
CA GLN A 278 -10.71 -18.86 -17.11
C GLN A 278 -10.23 -17.41 -17.31
N TYR A 279 -9.39 -17.20 -18.30
CA TYR A 279 -8.68 -15.93 -18.52
C TYR A 279 -9.62 -14.73 -18.70
N SER A 280 -10.71 -14.89 -19.46
CA SER A 280 -11.67 -13.83 -19.72
C SER A 280 -12.41 -13.40 -18.45
N LEU A 281 -12.83 -14.35 -17.61
CA LEU A 281 -13.46 -14.07 -16.33
C LEU A 281 -12.48 -13.36 -15.38
N SER A 282 -11.28 -13.89 -15.27
CA SER A 282 -10.22 -13.30 -14.45
C SER A 282 -9.87 -11.87 -14.89
N ALA A 283 -9.72 -11.63 -16.20
CA ALA A 283 -9.47 -10.28 -16.74
C ALA A 283 -10.63 -9.31 -16.46
N ALA A 284 -11.89 -9.78 -16.58
CA ALA A 284 -13.07 -8.96 -16.27
C ALA A 284 -13.11 -8.56 -14.78
N ILE A 285 -12.82 -9.51 -13.87
CA ILE A 285 -12.77 -9.24 -12.42
C ILE A 285 -11.63 -8.30 -12.09
N GLY A 286 -10.44 -8.51 -12.67
CA GLY A 286 -9.29 -7.62 -12.48
C GLY A 286 -9.55 -6.20 -12.97
N LEU A 287 -10.16 -6.05 -14.14
CA LEU A 287 -10.54 -4.75 -14.69
C LEU A 287 -11.57 -4.04 -13.80
N PHE A 288 -12.59 -4.75 -13.33
CA PHE A 288 -13.57 -4.23 -12.38
C PHE A 288 -12.88 -3.71 -11.10
N ASN A 289 -11.98 -4.51 -10.53
CA ASN A 289 -11.22 -4.13 -9.33
C ASN A 289 -10.39 -2.85 -9.55
N ASN A 290 -9.71 -2.75 -10.70
CA ASN A 290 -8.89 -1.58 -11.04
C ASN A 290 -9.75 -0.32 -11.26
N ILE A 291 -10.94 -0.45 -11.87
CA ILE A 291 -11.87 0.68 -12.03
C ILE A 291 -12.33 1.19 -10.66
N ILE A 292 -12.66 0.30 -9.73
CA ILE A 292 -13.06 0.71 -8.36
C ILE A 292 -11.90 1.41 -7.65
N ASN A 293 -10.68 0.88 -7.73
CA ASN A 293 -9.51 1.53 -7.16
C ASN A 293 -9.29 2.94 -7.72
N LEU A 294 -9.45 3.11 -9.03
CA LEU A 294 -9.34 4.41 -9.68
C LEU A 294 -10.42 5.39 -9.19
N ILE A 295 -11.67 4.95 -9.10
CA ILE A 295 -12.77 5.77 -8.59
C ILE A 295 -12.50 6.20 -7.15
N LEU A 296 -12.06 5.27 -6.29
CA LEU A 296 -11.75 5.55 -4.90
C LEU A 296 -10.56 6.53 -4.77
N LEU A 297 -9.51 6.35 -5.57
CA LEU A 297 -8.35 7.27 -5.61
C LEU A 297 -8.81 8.69 -5.95
N LEU A 298 -9.57 8.84 -7.04
CA LEU A 298 -10.05 10.14 -7.50
C LEU A 298 -11.00 10.79 -6.48
N ALA A 299 -11.90 10.01 -5.87
CA ALA A 299 -12.82 10.50 -4.85
C ALA A 299 -12.06 11.00 -3.61
N VAL A 300 -11.10 10.23 -3.11
CA VAL A 300 -10.30 10.62 -1.93
C VAL A 300 -9.40 11.81 -2.24
N ASN A 301 -8.78 11.85 -3.41
CA ASN A 301 -7.98 13.00 -3.84
C ASN A 301 -8.83 14.28 -3.94
N PHE A 302 -10.04 14.19 -4.51
CA PHE A 302 -10.98 15.31 -4.58
C PHE A 302 -11.43 15.80 -3.20
N ILE A 303 -11.70 14.89 -2.26
CA ILE A 303 -12.06 15.26 -0.88
C ILE A 303 -10.85 15.94 -0.20
N SER A 304 -9.66 15.38 -0.35
CA SER A 304 -8.44 15.92 0.23
C SER A 304 -8.10 17.32 -0.28
N SER A 305 -8.24 17.56 -1.60
CA SER A 305 -8.00 18.89 -2.19
C SER A 305 -8.95 19.97 -1.71
N LYS A 306 -10.14 19.60 -1.21
CA LYS A 306 -11.09 20.53 -0.58
C LYS A 306 -10.82 20.80 0.90
N MET A 307 -10.15 19.87 1.58
CA MET A 307 -9.89 19.95 3.04
C MET A 307 -8.51 20.52 3.36
N SER A 308 -7.57 20.41 2.45
CA SER A 308 -6.20 20.91 2.61
C SER A 308 -5.62 21.28 1.25
N ASP A 309 -4.66 22.21 1.21
CA ASP A 309 -3.93 22.58 -0.01
C ASP A 309 -3.00 21.45 -0.54
N THR A 310 -3.06 20.27 0.07
CA THR A 310 -2.30 19.09 -0.32
C THR A 310 -3.16 18.14 -1.14
N SER A 311 -2.90 18.07 -2.45
CA SER A 311 -3.49 17.10 -3.39
C SER A 311 -2.36 16.42 -4.17
N LEU A 312 -2.65 15.24 -4.75
CA LEU A 312 -1.70 14.55 -5.65
C LEU A 312 -1.81 15.05 -7.09
N ILE A 313 -2.96 15.60 -7.48
CA ILE A 313 -3.27 16.08 -8.84
C ILE A 313 -3.98 17.42 -8.71
#